data_6c7e6a68dd969ccab59395e18a0ede77
#
_entry.id   6c7e6a68dd969ccab59395e18a0ede77
#
_cell.length_a   1.000
_cell.length_b   1.000
_cell.length_c   1.000
_cell.angle_alpha   90.00
_cell.angle_beta   90.00
_cell.angle_gamma   90.00
#
_symmetry.space_group_name_H-M   'P 1'
#
loop_
_entity.id
_entity.type
_entity.pdbx_description
1 polymer ?
#
loop_
_entity_poly.entity_id
_entity_poly.type
_entity_poly.pdbx_seq_one_letter_code
_entity_poly.pdbx_strand_id
1 'polypeptide(L)'
;GMSPNSFFDKVSQNFRDLLKKIDSTNSDFIRTTENRHETACKIFWNTLCDNNQVYLSKYEGWYSIKDESFYQEKELIKKNDSFFTADNEKVEWIEEESFFFKLSEWENSLLNYYEENPEFIQPKSRRNEVISFVRSGLKDLSISRTSFKWGIKVENNSNHIMYVWIDALVNYLTSLGYPDLKKKKKYWEECIHVIGKDILKFHAVYWPAMLMAANLSLPKKIFAHGWWTNEGQKISKSLGNVIDPYEIINEYGLDQIRFFLFREVPFGNDGDFSKKAIANRINADL
;
A
#
# COMPACT_ATOMS: atom_id res chain seq x y z
N GLY A 1 30.40 5.46 -1.26
CA GLY A 1 28.97 5.63 -1.21
C GLY A 1 28.41 5.12 0.12
N MET A 2 27.20 5.51 0.44
CA MET A 2 26.48 5.05 1.65
C MET A 2 25.90 3.66 1.40
N SER A 3 25.85 2.78 2.42
CA SER A 3 25.16 1.50 2.29
C SER A 3 23.65 1.73 2.13
N PRO A 4 22.90 0.81 1.47
CA PRO A 4 21.46 0.95 1.33
C PRO A 4 20.76 1.16 2.68
N ASN A 5 21.09 0.37 3.70
CA ASN A 5 20.51 0.50 5.04
C ASN A 5 20.75 1.90 5.63
N SER A 6 21.99 2.41 5.59
CA SER A 6 22.30 3.75 6.10
C SER A 6 21.56 4.85 5.33
N PHE A 7 21.36 4.66 4.03
CA PHE A 7 20.57 5.59 3.21
C PHE A 7 19.10 5.59 3.64
N PHE A 8 18.49 4.41 3.77
CA PHE A 8 17.10 4.30 4.21
C PHE A 8 16.90 4.81 5.64
N ASP A 9 17.86 4.58 6.53
CA ASP A 9 17.82 5.13 7.90
C ASP A 9 17.77 6.65 7.87
N LYS A 10 18.63 7.26 7.07
CA LYS A 10 18.67 8.72 6.92
C LYS A 10 17.38 9.28 6.33
N VAL A 11 16.86 8.66 5.27
CA VAL A 11 15.61 9.13 4.63
C VAL A 11 14.41 8.98 5.56
N SER A 12 14.30 7.84 6.25
CA SER A 12 13.18 7.61 7.18
C SER A 12 13.20 8.54 8.39
N GLN A 13 14.37 9.05 8.77
CA GLN A 13 14.47 10.03 9.86
C GLN A 13 13.73 11.33 9.52
N ASN A 14 13.75 11.77 8.27
CA ASN A 14 13.00 12.95 7.83
C ASN A 14 11.48 12.81 8.10
N PHE A 15 10.93 11.60 7.89
CA PHE A 15 9.53 11.34 8.18
C PHE A 15 9.24 11.32 9.69
N ARG A 16 10.15 10.76 10.50
CA ARG A 16 10.02 10.80 11.96
C ARG A 16 10.05 12.23 12.50
N ASP A 17 10.91 13.06 11.93
CA ASP A 17 11.01 14.47 12.34
C ASP A 17 9.80 15.28 11.86
N LEU A 18 9.26 14.96 10.69
CA LEU A 18 7.99 15.54 10.24
C LEU A 18 6.83 15.19 11.18
N LEU A 19 6.72 13.92 11.63
CA LEU A 19 5.68 13.53 12.58
C LEU A 19 5.75 14.37 13.87
N LYS A 20 6.95 14.66 14.38
CA LYS A 20 7.13 15.57 15.53
C LYS A 20 6.71 17.00 15.19
N LYS A 21 7.09 17.49 14.00
CA LYS A 21 6.79 18.84 13.55
C LYS A 21 5.28 19.10 13.39
N ILE A 22 4.51 18.05 13.06
CA ILE A 22 3.05 18.13 12.92
C ILE A 22 2.29 17.72 14.20
N ASP A 23 2.98 17.59 15.32
CA ASP A 23 2.43 17.13 16.61
C ASP A 23 1.64 15.81 16.49
N SER A 24 2.20 14.84 15.76
CA SER A 24 1.62 13.50 15.69
C SER A 24 1.90 12.73 16.98
N THR A 25 0.85 12.14 17.54
CA THR A 25 0.92 11.33 18.76
C THR A 25 0.92 9.83 18.49
N ASN A 26 1.47 9.42 17.34
CA ASN A 26 1.57 8.01 16.96
C ASN A 26 2.35 7.21 18.00
N SER A 27 1.84 6.02 18.33
CA SER A 27 2.46 5.12 19.32
C SER A 27 3.56 4.24 18.74
N ASP A 28 3.60 4.10 17.41
CA ASP A 28 4.64 3.33 16.71
C ASP A 28 4.92 3.94 15.33
N PHE A 29 6.11 3.62 14.79
CA PHE A 29 6.56 3.97 13.46
C PHE A 29 7.35 2.79 12.90
N ILE A 30 6.64 1.92 12.18
CA ILE A 30 7.23 0.69 11.63
C ILE A 30 8.15 0.99 10.45
N ARG A 31 9.30 0.31 10.44
CA ARG A 31 10.15 0.22 9.27
C ARG A 31 10.29 -1.24 8.85
N THR A 32 10.15 -1.50 7.57
CA THR A 32 10.22 -2.86 7.01
C THR A 32 11.64 -3.47 7.09
N THR A 33 12.64 -2.66 7.46
CA THR A 33 14.01 -3.11 7.75
C THR A 33 14.25 -3.48 9.21
N GLU A 34 13.24 -3.42 10.08
CA GLU A 34 13.36 -3.81 11.48
C GLU A 34 13.32 -5.34 11.64
N ASN A 35 14.16 -5.90 12.52
CA ASN A 35 14.19 -7.35 12.77
C ASN A 35 12.83 -7.91 13.20
N ARG A 36 12.05 -7.14 14.00
CA ARG A 36 10.69 -7.55 14.40
C ARG A 36 9.76 -7.71 13.20
N HIS A 37 9.94 -6.86 12.18
CA HIS A 37 9.12 -6.91 10.98
C HIS A 37 9.56 -8.06 10.06
N GLU A 38 10.84 -8.23 9.83
CA GLU A 38 11.36 -9.36 9.06
C GLU A 38 10.92 -10.71 9.65
N THR A 39 10.97 -10.83 10.98
CA THR A 39 10.49 -12.02 11.70
C THR A 39 8.99 -12.24 11.48
N ALA A 40 8.18 -11.18 11.61
CA ALA A 40 6.75 -11.25 11.38
C ALA A 40 6.41 -11.69 9.95
N CYS A 41 7.10 -11.15 8.95
CA CYS A 41 6.91 -11.53 7.55
C CYS A 41 7.24 -13.01 7.29
N LYS A 42 8.34 -13.51 7.83
CA LYS A 42 8.72 -14.92 7.69
C LYS A 42 7.70 -15.85 8.32
N ILE A 43 7.23 -15.54 9.52
CA ILE A 43 6.20 -16.33 10.20
C ILE A 43 4.88 -16.29 9.40
N PHE A 44 4.48 -15.12 8.90
CA PHE A 44 3.27 -14.98 8.10
C PHE A 44 3.35 -15.77 6.79
N TRP A 45 4.48 -15.68 6.09
CA TRP A 45 4.76 -16.46 4.89
C TRP A 45 4.65 -17.96 5.15
N ASN A 46 5.32 -18.46 6.19
CA ASN A 46 5.29 -19.88 6.55
C ASN A 46 3.85 -20.33 6.90
N THR A 47 3.08 -19.49 7.59
CA THR A 47 1.66 -19.76 7.87
C THR A 47 0.85 -19.95 6.57
N LEU A 48 1.07 -19.12 5.56
CA LEU A 48 0.40 -19.28 4.27
C LEU A 48 0.85 -20.57 3.56
N CYS A 49 2.13 -20.93 3.64
CA CYS A 49 2.65 -22.19 3.07
C CYS A 49 2.06 -23.41 3.79
N ASP A 50 2.06 -23.41 5.12
CA ASP A 50 1.53 -24.51 5.95
C ASP A 50 0.02 -24.72 5.70
N ASN A 51 -0.71 -23.66 5.40
CA ASN A 51 -2.11 -23.70 5.02
C ASN A 51 -2.33 -24.05 3.53
N ASN A 52 -1.27 -24.45 2.82
CA ASN A 52 -1.33 -24.80 1.38
C ASN A 52 -1.88 -23.68 0.49
N GLN A 53 -1.62 -22.43 0.84
CA GLN A 53 -2.08 -21.25 0.10
C GLN A 53 -1.04 -20.68 -0.85
N VAL A 54 0.17 -21.27 -0.85
CA VAL A 54 1.30 -20.83 -1.67
C VAL A 54 1.85 -22.01 -2.47
N TYR A 55 2.16 -21.77 -3.74
CA TYR A 55 2.79 -22.77 -4.61
C TYR A 55 3.85 -22.11 -5.50
N LEU A 56 4.85 -22.89 -5.93
CA LEU A 56 5.90 -22.45 -6.85
C LEU A 56 5.45 -22.71 -8.29
N SER A 57 5.60 -21.72 -9.16
CA SER A 57 5.33 -21.84 -10.59
C SER A 57 6.19 -20.87 -11.39
N LYS A 58 6.14 -20.96 -12.71
CA LYS A 58 6.74 -19.98 -13.60
C LYS A 58 5.72 -18.89 -13.93
N TYR A 59 6.15 -17.66 -13.86
CA TYR A 59 5.40 -16.51 -14.30
C TYR A 59 5.96 -16.03 -15.65
N GLU A 60 5.08 -15.89 -16.60
CA GLU A 60 5.40 -15.29 -17.90
C GLU A 60 4.48 -14.08 -18.10
N GLY A 61 5.05 -12.94 -18.47
CA GLY A 61 4.24 -11.74 -18.69
C GLY A 61 5.03 -10.49 -19.02
N TRP A 62 4.29 -9.46 -19.41
CA TRP A 62 4.82 -8.14 -19.65
C TRP A 62 5.07 -7.42 -18.30
N TYR A 63 6.33 -7.10 -18.02
CA TYR A 63 6.76 -6.50 -16.75
C TYR A 63 7.30 -5.09 -16.95
N SER A 64 6.81 -4.14 -16.15
CA SER A 64 7.40 -2.81 -16.02
C SER A 64 8.38 -2.80 -14.85
N ILE A 65 9.66 -2.56 -15.15
CA ILE A 65 10.71 -2.46 -14.14
C ILE A 65 10.46 -1.24 -13.22
N LYS A 66 9.93 -0.15 -13.77
CA LYS A 66 9.68 1.07 -13.03
C LYS A 66 8.51 0.94 -12.06
N ASP A 67 7.43 0.28 -12.50
CA ASP A 67 6.23 0.12 -11.69
C ASP A 67 6.31 -1.13 -10.80
N GLU A 68 7.37 -1.94 -10.97
CA GLU A 68 7.56 -3.24 -10.33
C GLU A 68 6.31 -4.15 -10.44
N SER A 69 5.64 -4.08 -11.60
CA SER A 69 4.33 -4.70 -11.82
C SER A 69 4.23 -5.40 -13.16
N PHE A 70 3.45 -6.48 -13.17
CA PHE A 70 3.07 -7.17 -14.39
C PHE A 70 1.77 -6.61 -14.95
N TYR A 71 1.69 -6.58 -16.27
CA TYR A 71 0.55 -6.10 -17.03
C TYR A 71 -0.01 -7.19 -17.94
N GLN A 72 -1.31 -7.20 -18.12
CA GLN A 72 -1.95 -7.99 -19.17
C GLN A 72 -1.77 -7.26 -20.51
N GLU A 73 -1.64 -8.00 -21.60
CA GLU A 73 -1.45 -7.40 -22.93
C GLU A 73 -2.55 -6.40 -23.29
N LYS A 74 -3.78 -6.63 -22.84
CA LYS A 74 -4.93 -5.72 -23.04
C LYS A 74 -4.80 -4.38 -22.31
N GLU A 75 -3.91 -4.27 -21.32
CA GLU A 75 -3.64 -3.06 -20.53
C GLU A 75 -2.50 -2.25 -21.12
N LEU A 76 -1.86 -2.76 -22.17
CA LEU A 76 -0.67 -2.19 -22.77
C LEU A 76 -0.98 -1.51 -24.11
N ILE A 77 -0.19 -0.50 -24.41
CA ILE A 77 -0.22 0.22 -25.68
C ILE A 77 0.94 -0.30 -26.54
N LYS A 78 0.62 -0.93 -27.67
CA LYS A 78 1.63 -1.37 -28.63
C LYS A 78 2.08 -0.19 -29.49
N LYS A 79 3.39 0.08 -29.50
CA LYS A 79 4.04 1.09 -30.35
C LYS A 79 5.20 0.41 -31.07
N ASN A 80 5.10 0.32 -32.40
CA ASN A 80 6.02 -0.47 -33.21
C ASN A 80 6.09 -1.92 -32.69
N ASP A 81 7.28 -2.45 -32.42
CA ASP A 81 7.49 -3.81 -31.89
C ASP A 81 7.65 -3.86 -30.36
N SER A 82 7.24 -2.83 -29.65
CA SER A 82 7.35 -2.74 -28.18
C SER A 82 6.02 -2.44 -27.54
N PHE A 83 5.86 -2.89 -26.30
CA PHE A 83 4.67 -2.62 -25.47
C PHE A 83 5.01 -1.61 -24.38
N PHE A 84 4.02 -0.75 -24.04
CA PHE A 84 4.15 0.34 -23.07
C PHE A 84 2.94 0.37 -22.16
N THR A 85 3.12 0.80 -20.91
CA THR A 85 2.02 1.10 -19.99
C THR A 85 1.25 2.36 -20.42
N ALA A 86 0.12 2.63 -19.78
CA ALA A 86 -0.64 3.87 -20.00
C ALA A 86 0.20 5.13 -19.70
N ASP A 87 1.14 5.04 -18.75
CA ASP A 87 2.09 6.12 -18.41
C ASP A 87 3.33 6.16 -19.32
N ASN A 88 3.27 5.43 -20.46
CA ASN A 88 4.32 5.39 -21.49
C ASN A 88 5.65 4.76 -21.01
N GLU A 89 5.61 3.88 -20.02
CA GLU A 89 6.76 3.10 -19.58
C GLU A 89 6.89 1.83 -20.42
N LYS A 90 8.11 1.53 -20.89
CA LYS A 90 8.39 0.32 -21.66
C LYS A 90 8.26 -0.91 -20.75
N VAL A 91 7.60 -1.95 -21.27
CA VAL A 91 7.51 -3.24 -20.61
C VAL A 91 8.32 -4.29 -21.39
N GLU A 92 8.82 -5.28 -20.69
CA GLU A 92 9.59 -6.39 -21.25
C GLU A 92 8.90 -7.71 -20.92
N TRP A 93 8.95 -8.67 -21.85
CA TRP A 93 8.47 -10.02 -21.58
C TRP A 93 9.47 -10.74 -20.70
N ILE A 94 9.02 -11.14 -19.51
CA ILE A 94 9.86 -11.85 -18.55
C ILE A 94 9.24 -13.22 -18.29
N GLU A 95 10.07 -14.24 -18.23
CA GLU A 95 9.78 -15.55 -17.66
C GLU A 95 10.59 -15.68 -16.36
N GLU A 96 9.91 -15.77 -15.23
CA GLU A 96 10.54 -15.83 -13.91
C GLU A 96 9.86 -16.91 -13.06
N GLU A 97 10.65 -17.70 -12.34
CA GLU A 97 10.12 -18.57 -11.29
C GLU A 97 9.62 -17.71 -10.13
N SER A 98 8.42 -17.96 -9.68
CA SER A 98 7.80 -17.21 -8.60
C SER A 98 6.93 -18.11 -7.72
N PHE A 99 6.85 -17.77 -6.45
CA PHE A 99 5.79 -18.26 -5.59
C PHE A 99 4.50 -17.50 -5.84
N PHE A 100 3.39 -18.24 -5.88
CA PHE A 100 2.05 -17.69 -6.09
C PHE A 100 1.18 -17.92 -4.86
N PHE A 101 0.45 -16.90 -4.46
CA PHE A 101 -0.65 -17.01 -3.51
C PHE A 101 -1.94 -17.32 -4.28
N LYS A 102 -2.71 -18.32 -3.81
CA LYS A 102 -3.95 -18.78 -4.45
C LYS A 102 -5.10 -17.78 -4.26
N LEU A 103 -4.91 -16.56 -4.74
CA LEU A 103 -5.86 -15.47 -4.58
C LEU A 103 -7.22 -15.79 -5.24
N SER A 104 -7.23 -16.52 -6.35
CA SER A 104 -8.45 -16.89 -7.07
C SER A 104 -9.42 -17.74 -6.23
N GLU A 105 -8.92 -18.52 -5.27
CA GLU A 105 -9.76 -19.32 -4.36
C GLU A 105 -10.57 -18.45 -3.37
N TRP A 106 -10.19 -17.18 -3.18
CA TRP A 106 -10.77 -16.28 -2.17
C TRP A 106 -11.85 -15.35 -2.72
N GLU A 107 -12.15 -15.39 -4.01
CA GLU A 107 -13.12 -14.49 -4.65
C GLU A 107 -14.49 -14.50 -3.96
N ASN A 108 -15.09 -15.68 -3.80
CA ASN A 108 -16.40 -15.82 -3.17
C ASN A 108 -16.39 -15.40 -1.70
N SER A 109 -15.34 -15.77 -0.96
CA SER A 109 -15.20 -15.41 0.45
C SER A 109 -15.12 -13.90 0.65
N LEU A 110 -14.37 -13.21 -0.22
CA LEU A 110 -14.27 -11.75 -0.22
C LEU A 110 -15.61 -11.09 -0.54
N LEU A 111 -16.31 -11.54 -1.59
CA LEU A 111 -17.61 -10.98 -1.98
C LEU A 111 -18.65 -11.15 -0.88
N ASN A 112 -18.74 -12.33 -0.28
CA ASN A 112 -19.63 -12.60 0.86
C ASN A 112 -19.30 -11.69 2.05
N TYR A 113 -18.00 -11.56 2.38
CA TYR A 113 -17.59 -10.69 3.47
C TYR A 113 -17.96 -9.23 3.25
N TYR A 114 -17.82 -8.70 2.02
CA TYR A 114 -18.20 -7.32 1.71
C TYR A 114 -19.72 -7.10 1.74
N GLU A 115 -20.50 -8.13 1.45
CA GLU A 115 -21.96 -8.07 1.53
C GLU A 115 -22.42 -8.04 3.00
N GLU A 116 -21.87 -8.91 3.82
CA GLU A 116 -22.16 -8.99 5.26
C GLU A 116 -21.63 -7.77 6.04
N ASN A 117 -20.56 -7.13 5.53
CA ASN A 117 -19.89 -6.00 6.18
C ASN A 117 -19.84 -4.77 5.26
N PRO A 118 -20.98 -4.10 4.98
CA PRO A 118 -21.06 -3.01 4.00
C PRO A 118 -20.20 -1.79 4.37
N GLU A 119 -19.83 -1.63 5.63
CA GLU A 119 -18.99 -0.55 6.14
C GLU A 119 -17.49 -0.87 6.15
N PHE A 120 -17.10 -2.08 5.74
CA PHE A 120 -15.70 -2.51 5.75
C PHE A 120 -14.81 -1.66 4.84
N ILE A 121 -15.30 -1.28 3.65
CA ILE A 121 -14.58 -0.45 2.69
C ILE A 121 -15.31 0.89 2.54
N GLN A 122 -14.58 1.98 2.82
CA GLN A 122 -15.10 3.34 2.74
C GLN A 122 -14.17 4.24 1.90
N PRO A 123 -14.73 5.24 1.19
CA PRO A 123 -16.15 5.53 1.00
C PRO A 123 -16.85 4.51 0.06
N LYS A 124 -18.17 4.57 -0.01
CA LYS A 124 -19.02 3.64 -0.80
C LYS A 124 -18.58 3.52 -2.27
N SER A 125 -18.10 4.59 -2.88
CA SER A 125 -17.59 4.57 -4.26
C SER A 125 -16.40 3.60 -4.39
N ARG A 126 -15.50 3.57 -3.41
CA ARG A 126 -14.34 2.68 -3.37
C ARG A 126 -14.73 1.22 -3.11
N ARG A 127 -15.75 1.02 -2.27
CA ARG A 127 -16.33 -0.31 -2.10
C ARG A 127 -16.88 -0.88 -3.42
N ASN A 128 -17.61 -0.07 -4.17
CA ASN A 128 -18.16 -0.50 -5.45
C ASN A 128 -17.07 -0.83 -6.47
N GLU A 129 -15.99 -0.04 -6.51
CA GLU A 129 -14.80 -0.29 -7.32
C GLU A 129 -14.16 -1.66 -6.99
N VAL A 130 -13.96 -1.94 -5.70
CA VAL A 130 -13.39 -3.21 -5.24
C VAL A 130 -14.29 -4.39 -5.58
N ILE A 131 -15.59 -4.29 -5.35
CA ILE A 131 -16.55 -5.36 -5.68
C ILE A 131 -16.55 -5.63 -7.18
N SER A 132 -16.54 -4.58 -8.01
CA SER A 132 -16.47 -4.72 -9.47
C SER A 132 -15.17 -5.42 -9.90
N PHE A 133 -14.05 -5.04 -9.29
CA PHE A 133 -12.74 -5.67 -9.55
C PHE A 133 -12.76 -7.17 -9.18
N VAL A 134 -13.23 -7.52 -7.99
CA VAL A 134 -13.28 -8.94 -7.57
C VAL A 134 -14.22 -9.73 -8.47
N ARG A 135 -15.41 -9.22 -8.81
CA ARG A 135 -16.36 -9.87 -9.72
C ARG A 135 -15.86 -10.05 -11.14
N SER A 136 -14.85 -9.30 -11.56
CA SER A 136 -14.23 -9.49 -12.89
C SER A 136 -13.35 -10.74 -12.97
N GLY A 137 -13.20 -11.48 -11.87
CA GLY A 137 -12.38 -12.68 -11.73
C GLY A 137 -10.99 -12.38 -11.17
N LEU A 138 -10.64 -13.04 -10.08
CA LEU A 138 -9.31 -12.95 -9.46
C LEU A 138 -8.37 -13.98 -10.11
N LYS A 139 -7.11 -13.59 -10.26
CA LYS A 139 -6.01 -14.49 -10.64
C LYS A 139 -5.05 -14.63 -9.47
N ASP A 140 -4.37 -15.78 -9.42
CA ASP A 140 -3.35 -16.02 -8.41
C ASP A 140 -2.26 -14.97 -8.48
N LEU A 141 -1.80 -14.55 -7.31
CA LEU A 141 -0.89 -13.44 -7.16
C LEU A 141 0.56 -13.94 -7.04
N SER A 142 1.43 -13.50 -7.94
CA SER A 142 2.88 -13.71 -7.80
C SER A 142 3.41 -12.91 -6.62
N ILE A 143 3.97 -13.61 -5.63
CA ILE A 143 4.34 -13.07 -4.32
C ILE A 143 5.84 -13.17 -4.00
N SER A 144 6.68 -13.53 -4.96
CA SER A 144 8.13 -13.48 -4.83
C SER A 144 8.80 -13.01 -6.12
N ARG A 145 10.07 -12.63 -6.01
CA ARG A 145 10.90 -12.19 -7.14
C ARG A 145 12.28 -12.81 -7.02
N THR A 146 12.91 -13.13 -8.17
CA THR A 146 14.30 -13.57 -8.26
C THR A 146 15.20 -12.53 -8.94
N SER A 147 14.60 -11.53 -9.60
CA SER A 147 15.28 -10.50 -10.39
C SER A 147 16.11 -9.51 -9.58
N PHE A 148 15.88 -9.41 -8.27
CA PHE A 148 16.66 -8.55 -7.37
C PHE A 148 17.00 -9.24 -6.05
N LYS A 149 17.98 -8.66 -5.32
CA LYS A 149 18.53 -9.28 -4.10
C LYS A 149 18.19 -8.52 -2.81
N TRP A 150 17.53 -7.38 -2.91
CA TRP A 150 17.13 -6.56 -1.77
C TRP A 150 15.72 -6.91 -1.32
N GLY A 151 15.52 -7.10 -0.03
CA GLY A 151 14.23 -7.41 0.59
C GLY A 151 14.30 -8.62 1.50
N ILE A 152 13.14 -9.05 2.01
CA ILE A 152 13.03 -10.20 2.92
C ILE A 152 13.12 -11.48 2.09
N LYS A 153 14.09 -12.32 2.42
CA LYS A 153 14.29 -13.60 1.75
C LYS A 153 13.23 -14.62 2.17
N VAL A 154 12.78 -15.41 1.20
CA VAL A 154 11.94 -16.58 1.46
C VAL A 154 12.78 -17.65 2.17
N GLU A 155 12.27 -18.17 3.29
CA GLU A 155 12.93 -19.26 4.01
C GLU A 155 12.97 -20.53 3.13
N ASN A 156 14.07 -21.28 3.24
CA ASN A 156 14.33 -22.48 2.44
C ASN A 156 14.43 -22.27 0.92
N ASN A 157 14.30 -21.02 0.43
CA ASN A 157 14.54 -20.67 -0.97
C ASN A 157 15.10 -19.25 -1.09
N SER A 158 16.35 -19.08 -0.67
CA SER A 158 17.03 -17.76 -0.52
C SER A 158 17.26 -17.03 -1.86
N ASN A 159 16.97 -17.64 -2.99
CA ASN A 159 17.00 -17.00 -4.30
C ASN A 159 15.76 -16.11 -4.51
N HIS A 160 14.68 -16.36 -3.77
CA HIS A 160 13.47 -15.57 -3.82
C HIS A 160 13.43 -14.52 -2.73
N ILE A 161 13.04 -13.32 -3.12
CA ILE A 161 12.72 -12.21 -2.24
C ILE A 161 11.20 -12.08 -2.17
N MET A 162 10.63 -11.89 -0.99
CA MET A 162 9.20 -11.65 -0.83
C MET A 162 8.78 -10.41 -1.61
N TYR A 163 7.63 -10.49 -2.27
CA TYR A 163 7.06 -9.35 -2.98
C TYR A 163 6.76 -8.20 -2.01
N VAL A 164 7.08 -6.98 -2.44
CA VAL A 164 6.98 -5.77 -1.62
C VAL A 164 5.63 -5.60 -0.91
N TRP A 165 4.54 -6.06 -1.49
CA TRP A 165 3.23 -5.91 -0.87
C TRP A 165 2.92 -6.94 0.23
N ILE A 166 3.56 -8.13 0.24
CA ILE A 166 3.53 -8.98 1.44
C ILE A 166 4.28 -8.32 2.57
N ASP A 167 5.51 -7.90 2.28
CA ASP A 167 6.35 -7.15 3.21
C ASP A 167 5.57 -5.95 3.78
N ALA A 168 5.10 -5.06 2.91
CA ALA A 168 4.40 -3.85 3.32
C ALA A 168 3.14 -4.13 4.16
N LEU A 169 2.30 -5.10 3.81
CA LEU A 169 1.02 -5.35 4.48
C LEU A 169 1.18 -5.98 5.88
N VAL A 170 2.18 -6.82 6.06
CA VAL A 170 2.45 -7.44 7.37
C VAL A 170 2.87 -6.42 8.45
N ASN A 171 3.24 -5.19 8.07
CA ASN A 171 3.59 -4.14 9.04
C ASN A 171 2.47 -3.90 10.08
N TYR A 172 1.21 -4.01 9.68
CA TYR A 172 0.06 -3.84 10.57
C TYR A 172 0.04 -4.89 11.69
N LEU A 173 0.36 -6.14 11.39
CA LEU A 173 0.50 -7.19 12.38
C LEU A 173 1.76 -7.01 13.23
N THR A 174 2.86 -6.56 12.61
CA THR A 174 4.12 -6.28 13.30
C THR A 174 3.93 -5.27 14.44
N SER A 175 3.18 -4.19 14.19
CA SER A 175 2.90 -3.15 15.21
C SER A 175 2.15 -3.69 16.43
N LEU A 176 1.44 -4.78 16.24
CA LEU A 176 0.68 -5.46 17.29
C LEU A 176 1.46 -6.57 17.99
N GLY A 177 2.68 -6.90 17.49
CA GLY A 177 3.56 -7.90 18.08
C GLY A 177 3.33 -9.31 17.55
N TYR A 178 2.79 -9.47 16.33
CA TYR A 178 2.65 -10.78 15.69
C TYR A 178 3.95 -11.60 15.76
N PRO A 179 3.89 -12.90 16.08
CA PRO A 179 2.68 -13.75 16.14
C PRO A 179 1.89 -13.70 17.45
N ASP A 180 2.38 -13.09 18.53
CA ASP A 180 1.64 -12.97 19.78
C ASP A 180 0.71 -11.75 19.79
N LEU A 181 -0.48 -11.93 19.26
CA LEU A 181 -1.51 -10.88 19.20
C LEU A 181 -2.37 -10.79 20.48
N LYS A 182 -2.21 -11.69 21.47
CA LYS A 182 -3.13 -11.83 22.61
C LYS A 182 -3.33 -10.51 23.38
N LYS A 183 -2.24 -9.78 23.64
CA LYS A 183 -2.28 -8.53 24.41
C LYS A 183 -2.89 -7.35 23.62
N LYS A 184 -2.85 -7.40 22.30
CA LYS A 184 -3.27 -6.31 21.42
C LYS A 184 -4.46 -6.68 20.52
N LYS A 185 -5.11 -7.84 20.75
CA LYS A 185 -6.23 -8.34 19.94
C LYS A 185 -7.33 -7.28 19.77
N LYS A 186 -7.74 -6.61 20.85
CA LYS A 186 -8.74 -5.55 20.82
C LYS A 186 -8.40 -4.38 19.89
N TYR A 187 -7.11 -4.08 19.72
CA TYR A 187 -6.67 -3.03 18.80
C TYR A 187 -6.78 -3.49 17.35
N TRP A 188 -6.54 -4.79 17.10
CA TRP A 188 -6.71 -5.35 15.77
C TRP A 188 -8.18 -5.39 15.36
N GLU A 189 -9.06 -5.84 16.24
CA GLU A 189 -10.50 -5.91 16.00
C GLU A 189 -11.14 -4.54 15.73
N GLU A 190 -10.55 -3.46 16.25
CA GLU A 190 -10.97 -2.09 16.04
C GLU A 190 -10.10 -1.32 15.02
N CYS A 191 -9.17 -2.02 14.36
CA CYS A 191 -8.20 -1.42 13.46
C CYS A 191 -8.87 -0.80 12.22
N ILE A 192 -8.52 0.43 11.93
CA ILE A 192 -8.90 1.13 10.70
C ILE A 192 -7.64 1.40 9.89
N HIS A 193 -7.59 0.87 8.67
CA HIS A 193 -6.55 1.21 7.70
C HIS A 193 -6.95 2.49 6.96
N VAL A 194 -6.21 3.57 7.17
CA VAL A 194 -6.37 4.81 6.40
C VAL A 194 -5.30 4.83 5.32
N ILE A 195 -5.72 4.80 4.06
CA ILE A 195 -4.83 4.57 2.92
C ILE A 195 -5.15 5.49 1.74
N GLY A 196 -4.19 5.70 0.85
CA GLY A 196 -4.43 6.33 -0.44
C GLY A 196 -5.25 5.43 -1.38
N LYS A 197 -6.07 6.03 -2.21
CA LYS A 197 -6.93 5.29 -3.17
C LYS A 197 -6.14 4.44 -4.17
N ASP A 198 -4.90 4.80 -4.46
CA ASP A 198 -3.98 4.10 -5.37
C ASP A 198 -3.56 2.72 -4.86
N ILE A 199 -3.55 2.53 -3.53
CA ILE A 199 -3.20 1.25 -2.90
C ILE A 199 -4.42 0.48 -2.38
N LEU A 200 -5.63 0.87 -2.81
CA LEU A 200 -6.89 0.28 -2.37
C LEU A 200 -6.96 -1.23 -2.65
N LYS A 201 -6.57 -1.67 -3.83
CA LYS A 201 -6.60 -3.08 -4.23
C LYS A 201 -5.77 -3.97 -3.29
N PHE A 202 -4.60 -3.50 -2.89
CA PHE A 202 -3.72 -4.25 -1.97
C PHE A 202 -4.34 -4.41 -0.60
N HIS A 203 -4.99 -3.38 -0.06
CA HIS A 203 -5.57 -3.39 1.28
C HIS A 203 -6.97 -4.01 1.33
N ALA A 204 -7.75 -3.86 0.28
CA ALA A 204 -9.13 -4.30 0.26
C ALA A 204 -9.34 -5.68 -0.38
N VAL A 205 -8.39 -6.20 -1.15
CA VAL A 205 -8.49 -7.52 -1.80
C VAL A 205 -7.38 -8.45 -1.32
N TYR A 206 -6.11 -8.10 -1.59
CA TYR A 206 -4.99 -9.02 -1.31
C TYR A 206 -4.80 -9.25 0.17
N TRP A 207 -4.81 -8.18 0.97
CA TRP A 207 -4.63 -8.27 2.42
C TRP A 207 -5.73 -9.07 3.12
N PRO A 208 -7.03 -8.81 2.90
CA PRO A 208 -8.09 -9.63 3.47
C PRO A 208 -8.01 -11.10 3.07
N ALA A 209 -7.74 -11.40 1.80
CA ALA A 209 -7.56 -12.78 1.35
C ALA A 209 -6.40 -13.48 2.05
N MET A 210 -5.25 -12.82 2.19
CA MET A 210 -4.09 -13.36 2.90
C MET A 210 -4.35 -13.56 4.40
N LEU A 211 -5.08 -12.64 5.03
CA LEU A 211 -5.48 -12.79 6.44
C LEU A 211 -6.42 -13.97 6.64
N MET A 212 -7.44 -14.11 5.78
CA MET A 212 -8.34 -15.28 5.81
C MET A 212 -7.56 -16.57 5.60
N ALA A 213 -6.64 -16.60 4.63
CA ALA A 213 -5.76 -17.72 4.34
C ALA A 213 -4.83 -18.10 5.51
N ALA A 214 -4.43 -17.12 6.30
CA ALA A 214 -3.64 -17.30 7.52
C ALA A 214 -4.48 -17.60 8.77
N ASN A 215 -5.81 -17.77 8.64
CA ASN A 215 -6.76 -17.91 9.74
C ASN A 215 -6.70 -16.75 10.76
N LEU A 216 -6.48 -15.54 10.28
CA LEU A 216 -6.48 -14.31 11.07
C LEU A 216 -7.77 -13.51 10.81
N SER A 217 -8.23 -12.80 11.85
CA SER A 217 -9.35 -11.88 11.71
C SER A 217 -8.96 -10.70 10.81
N LEU A 218 -9.97 -10.10 10.15
CA LEU A 218 -9.77 -8.91 9.34
C LEU A 218 -9.77 -7.64 10.19
N PRO A 219 -9.17 -6.53 9.71
CA PRO A 219 -9.32 -5.23 10.35
C PRO A 219 -10.79 -4.78 10.29
N LYS A 220 -11.18 -3.88 11.17
CA LYS A 220 -12.57 -3.39 11.22
C LYS A 220 -12.98 -2.63 9.95
N LYS A 221 -12.06 -1.82 9.40
CA LYS A 221 -12.38 -0.92 8.29
C LYS A 221 -11.15 -0.57 7.46
N ILE A 222 -11.39 -0.35 6.18
CA ILE A 222 -10.42 0.24 5.25
C ILE A 222 -11.03 1.55 4.74
N PHE A 223 -10.35 2.65 4.98
CA PHE A 223 -10.77 3.97 4.54
C PHE A 223 -9.79 4.54 3.52
N ALA A 224 -10.23 4.64 2.27
CA ALA A 224 -9.41 5.15 1.18
C ALA A 224 -9.64 6.64 0.98
N HIS A 225 -8.61 7.46 1.21
CA HIS A 225 -8.64 8.89 0.91
C HIS A 225 -8.22 9.20 -0.51
N GLY A 226 -8.62 10.36 -1.01
CA GLY A 226 -8.23 10.87 -2.31
C GLY A 226 -6.81 11.41 -2.35
N TRP A 227 -6.41 11.93 -3.49
CA TRP A 227 -5.12 12.58 -3.69
C TRP A 227 -5.20 14.09 -3.48
N TRP A 228 -4.06 14.66 -3.10
CA TRP A 228 -3.85 16.09 -3.19
C TRP A 228 -3.19 16.42 -4.54
N THR A 229 -3.72 17.43 -5.21
CA THR A 229 -3.10 18.08 -6.36
C THR A 229 -2.47 19.40 -5.92
N ASN A 230 -1.61 19.99 -6.74
CA ASN A 230 -1.10 21.35 -6.55
C ASN A 230 -1.51 22.17 -7.76
N GLU A 231 -2.37 23.18 -7.54
CA GLU A 231 -2.95 24.01 -8.60
C GLU A 231 -3.57 23.19 -9.73
N GLY A 232 -4.34 22.16 -9.37
CA GLY A 232 -5.02 21.24 -10.29
C GLY A 232 -4.12 20.20 -10.97
N GLN A 233 -2.81 20.19 -10.68
CA GLN A 233 -1.86 19.24 -11.26
C GLN A 233 -1.44 18.18 -10.26
N LYS A 234 -1.18 16.96 -10.74
CA LYS A 234 -0.61 15.88 -9.92
C LYS A 234 0.72 16.34 -9.31
N ILE A 235 0.89 16.18 -8.00
CA ILE A 235 2.15 16.48 -7.32
C ILE A 235 3.21 15.47 -7.79
N SER A 236 4.31 15.98 -8.36
CA SER A 236 5.38 15.15 -8.91
C SER A 236 6.73 15.85 -8.82
N LYS A 237 7.77 15.12 -8.47
CA LYS A 237 9.15 15.62 -8.47
C LYS A 237 9.60 16.07 -9.87
N SER A 238 9.15 15.35 -10.90
CA SER A 238 9.49 15.69 -12.30
C SER A 238 8.85 17.00 -12.79
N LEU A 239 7.72 17.40 -12.20
CA LEU A 239 7.05 18.67 -12.48
C LEU A 239 7.56 19.82 -11.60
N GLY A 240 8.38 19.53 -10.59
CA GLY A 240 8.89 20.55 -9.67
C GLY A 240 7.81 21.21 -8.79
N ASN A 241 6.62 20.63 -8.71
CA ASN A 241 5.47 21.16 -7.97
C ASN A 241 5.25 20.49 -6.61
N VAL A 242 6.30 19.86 -6.07
CA VAL A 242 6.27 19.25 -4.74
C VAL A 242 6.14 20.35 -3.68
N ILE A 243 5.26 20.11 -2.71
CA ILE A 243 5.03 21.01 -1.59
C ILE A 243 5.88 20.56 -0.42
N ASP A 244 6.77 21.41 0.07
CA ASP A 244 7.52 21.14 1.30
C ASP A 244 6.66 21.43 2.53
N PRO A 245 6.35 20.42 3.35
CA PRO A 245 5.51 20.60 4.53
C PRO A 245 6.14 21.55 5.57
N TYR A 246 7.46 21.62 5.66
CA TYR A 246 8.14 22.53 6.58
C TYR A 246 7.97 23.98 6.18
N GLU A 247 8.11 24.29 4.88
CA GLU A 247 7.91 25.63 4.35
C GLU A 247 6.48 26.11 4.57
N ILE A 248 5.49 25.26 4.26
CA ILE A 248 4.06 25.59 4.42
C ILE A 248 3.70 25.80 5.90
N ILE A 249 4.19 24.96 6.80
CA ILE A 249 3.96 25.12 8.24
C ILE A 249 4.59 26.42 8.75
N ASN A 250 5.77 26.77 8.28
CA ASN A 250 6.43 28.02 8.68
C ASN A 250 5.72 29.26 8.12
N GLU A 251 5.12 29.17 6.93
CA GLU A 251 4.40 30.29 6.28
C GLU A 251 3.02 30.54 6.93
N TYR A 252 2.24 29.49 7.19
CA TYR A 252 0.84 29.61 7.62
C TYR A 252 0.57 29.21 9.07
N GLY A 253 1.46 28.47 9.69
CA GLY A 253 1.27 27.91 11.02
C GLY A 253 0.74 26.47 10.99
N LEU A 254 1.07 25.71 12.03
CA LEU A 254 0.73 24.28 12.10
C LEU A 254 -0.79 24.06 12.19
N ASP A 255 -1.48 24.77 13.07
CA ASP A 255 -2.92 24.57 13.29
C ASP A 255 -3.72 24.93 12.05
N GLN A 256 -3.33 25.98 11.33
CA GLN A 256 -3.96 26.41 10.08
C GLN A 256 -3.82 25.34 9.00
N ILE A 257 -2.65 24.74 8.86
CA ILE A 257 -2.44 23.67 7.88
C ILE A 257 -3.20 22.41 8.27
N ARG A 258 -3.20 22.01 9.53
CA ARG A 258 -4.00 20.88 10.02
C ARG A 258 -5.49 21.10 9.76
N PHE A 259 -5.99 22.29 10.09
CA PHE A 259 -7.37 22.66 9.83
C PHE A 259 -7.71 22.60 8.33
N PHE A 260 -6.86 23.21 7.48
CA PHE A 260 -7.03 23.17 6.04
C PHE A 260 -7.15 21.73 5.49
N LEU A 261 -6.22 20.85 5.86
CA LEU A 261 -6.20 19.46 5.38
C LEU A 261 -7.47 18.67 5.75
N PHE A 262 -8.07 18.96 6.92
CA PHE A 262 -9.30 18.29 7.34
C PHE A 262 -10.58 18.96 6.84
N ARG A 263 -10.52 20.23 6.45
CA ARG A 263 -11.69 21.04 6.11
C ARG A 263 -11.92 21.21 4.61
N GLU A 264 -10.85 21.21 3.79
CA GLU A 264 -10.91 21.62 2.39
C GLU A 264 -11.76 20.72 1.54
N VAL A 265 -11.64 19.41 1.72
CA VAL A 265 -12.37 18.42 0.93
C VAL A 265 -13.13 17.42 1.81
N PRO A 266 -14.29 16.92 1.34
CA PRO A 266 -14.92 15.78 1.97
C PRO A 266 -13.95 14.59 1.98
N PHE A 267 -13.83 13.93 3.13
CA PHE A 267 -12.88 12.82 3.28
C PHE A 267 -13.17 11.69 2.28
N GLY A 268 -12.15 11.30 1.51
CA GLY A 268 -12.25 10.31 0.43
C GLY A 268 -12.20 10.90 -0.99
N ASN A 269 -12.42 12.21 -1.14
CA ASN A 269 -12.32 12.91 -2.41
C ASN A 269 -10.90 13.44 -2.67
N ASP A 270 -10.60 13.75 -3.93
CA ASP A 270 -9.39 14.48 -4.28
C ASP A 270 -9.53 15.95 -3.88
N GLY A 271 -8.43 16.55 -3.45
CA GLY A 271 -8.35 17.95 -3.06
C GLY A 271 -7.25 18.71 -3.77
N ASP A 272 -7.37 20.04 -3.81
CA ASP A 272 -6.33 20.89 -4.37
C ASP A 272 -5.59 21.65 -3.25
N PHE A 273 -4.29 21.46 -3.20
CA PHE A 273 -3.41 22.09 -2.24
C PHE A 273 -2.79 23.35 -2.87
N SER A 274 -3.56 24.41 -2.94
CA SER A 274 -3.06 25.68 -3.46
C SER A 274 -2.92 26.71 -2.35
N LYS A 275 -1.92 27.60 -2.48
CA LYS A 275 -1.74 28.73 -1.53
C LYS A 275 -3.00 29.59 -1.43
N LYS A 276 -3.70 29.78 -2.55
CA LYS A 276 -4.98 30.51 -2.59
C LYS A 276 -6.07 29.81 -1.80
N ALA A 277 -6.19 28.49 -1.91
CA ALA A 277 -7.17 27.72 -1.15
C ALA A 277 -6.88 27.79 0.36
N ILE A 278 -5.61 27.66 0.78
CA ILE A 278 -5.17 27.78 2.17
C ILE A 278 -5.55 29.18 2.71
N ALA A 279 -5.16 30.24 2.03
CA ALA A 279 -5.44 31.61 2.44
C ALA A 279 -6.96 31.88 2.56
N ASN A 280 -7.74 31.39 1.60
CA ASN A 280 -9.20 31.52 1.64
C ASN A 280 -9.81 30.81 2.87
N ARG A 281 -9.36 29.60 3.19
CA ARG A 281 -9.85 28.87 4.37
C ARG A 281 -9.48 29.55 5.68
N ILE A 282 -8.24 30.02 5.78
CA ILE A 282 -7.80 30.75 6.98
C ILE A 282 -8.66 32.01 7.18
N ASN A 283 -8.88 32.79 6.12
CA ASN A 283 -9.62 34.04 6.22
C ASN A 283 -11.14 33.88 6.43
N ALA A 284 -11.70 32.76 5.94
CA ALA A 284 -13.15 32.54 6.01
C ALA A 284 -13.58 31.76 7.27
N ASP A 285 -12.77 30.85 7.73
CA ASP A 285 -13.18 29.84 8.72
C ASP A 285 -12.42 29.99 10.08
N LEU A 286 -11.29 30.69 10.13
CA LEU A 286 -10.48 30.95 11.33
C LEU A 286 -10.38 32.44 11.63
#